data_5a238d3ac8bcc73e5121c8b678ee9b68
#
_entry.id   5a238d3ac8bcc73e5121c8b678ee9b68
#
_cell.length_a   1.000
_cell.length_b   1.000
_cell.length_c   1.000
_cell.angle_alpha   90.00
_cell.angle_beta   90.00
_cell.angle_gamma   90.00
#
_symmetry.space_group_name_H-M   'P 1'
#
loop_
_entity.id
_entity.type
_entity.pdbx_description
1 polymer ?
#
loop_
_entity_poly.entity_id
_entity_poly.type
_entity_poly.pdbx_seq_one_letter_code
_entity_poly.pdbx_strand_id
1 'polypeptide(L)'
;MLQIDYIYEFFYQEIFKNFDIFHLPGGVPVPDPVASYDDITLLNRNFTVFNSGRMCDKKILFYDQEPLLNSIVEKYLDQYTYLKKFTLEELKVKYNVSDVEHRFNSKNPNTVYQDPACFCVSEYSEYVNELTEKYNLKTLYYFFHGFAALDWFRGYYALNYIKKIVKTQKDFITFNRSITGDRSYRIYFISQLVKHGLLEKGLVSFGVSDDGQHWRDELEHNTESKLSEHATEEIWNHLSDLSDRLVVDQEQLPGSASADIPRTILGIDCPGYDALWHIVTETVFYYNKLHLTEKIFKPIVSKQPFMLLAAPGNLAYLKSYGFRTFAGIIDESYDDIQDNDARIDAVVKQLKWYCNLSHEEKNRVIEAIAPIVEYNFQHFYGKFKEIITDELLNNTKTLFKELEYDDSDVNYTLVKTLLTS
;
A
#
# COMPACT_ATOMS: atom_id res chain seq x y z
N MET A 1 -21.08 -1.04 -7.06
CA MET A 1 -19.60 -1.21 -6.94
C MET A 1 -19.31 -2.15 -5.79
N LEU A 2 -18.45 -3.11 -5.99
CA LEU A 2 -18.02 -4.05 -4.96
C LEU A 2 -17.35 -3.28 -3.79
N GLN A 3 -17.76 -3.57 -2.55
CA GLN A 3 -17.07 -3.05 -1.37
C GLN A 3 -15.80 -3.86 -1.13
N ILE A 4 -14.69 -3.17 -0.87
CA ILE A 4 -13.38 -3.82 -0.74
C ILE A 4 -13.34 -4.86 0.40
N ASP A 5 -14.13 -4.66 1.45
CA ASP A 5 -14.24 -5.58 2.60
C ASP A 5 -14.76 -6.97 2.20
N TYR A 6 -15.50 -7.07 1.08
CA TYR A 6 -16.05 -8.31 0.56
C TYR A 6 -15.27 -8.86 -0.64
N ILE A 7 -14.09 -8.32 -0.96
CA ILE A 7 -13.37 -8.71 -2.19
C ILE A 7 -12.97 -10.20 -2.18
N TYR A 8 -12.56 -10.75 -1.04
CA TYR A 8 -12.17 -12.17 -0.94
C TYR A 8 -13.37 -13.10 -1.04
N GLU A 9 -14.50 -12.73 -0.45
CA GLU A 9 -15.76 -13.47 -0.61
C GLU A 9 -16.20 -13.46 -2.06
N PHE A 10 -16.11 -12.32 -2.73
CA PHE A 10 -16.39 -12.18 -4.15
C PHE A 10 -15.46 -13.05 -5.01
N PHE A 11 -14.14 -13.02 -4.76
CA PHE A 11 -13.19 -13.87 -5.46
C PHE A 11 -13.54 -15.35 -5.28
N TYR A 12 -13.87 -15.74 -4.08
CA TYR A 12 -14.25 -17.08 -3.75
C TYR A 12 -15.54 -17.53 -4.46
N GLN A 13 -16.57 -16.70 -4.47
CA GLN A 13 -17.86 -17.02 -5.07
C GLN A 13 -17.84 -17.00 -6.60
N GLU A 14 -17.09 -16.10 -7.21
CA GLU A 14 -17.20 -15.81 -8.63
C GLU A 14 -16.01 -16.31 -9.47
N ILE A 15 -14.82 -16.42 -8.89
CA ILE A 15 -13.60 -16.74 -9.63
C ILE A 15 -12.98 -18.06 -9.15
N PHE A 16 -12.72 -18.18 -7.85
CA PHE A 16 -11.98 -19.30 -7.27
C PHE A 16 -12.87 -20.30 -6.53
N LYS A 17 -13.99 -20.65 -7.13
CA LYS A 17 -15.04 -21.51 -6.52
C LYS A 17 -14.54 -22.87 -6.01
N ASN A 18 -13.47 -23.37 -6.62
CA ASN A 18 -12.88 -24.67 -6.32
C ASN A 18 -11.50 -24.56 -5.68
N PHE A 19 -11.19 -23.40 -5.09
CA PHE A 19 -9.94 -23.17 -4.36
C PHE A 19 -10.23 -22.88 -2.90
N ASP A 20 -9.33 -23.31 -2.02
CA ASP A 20 -9.28 -22.79 -0.67
C ASP A 20 -8.50 -21.49 -0.66
N ILE A 21 -9.07 -20.44 -0.07
CA ILE A 21 -8.46 -19.11 0.00
C ILE A 21 -7.90 -18.88 1.40
N PHE A 22 -6.62 -18.53 1.46
CA PHE A 22 -5.93 -18.12 2.66
C PHE A 22 -5.55 -16.66 2.52
N HIS A 23 -5.95 -15.84 3.46
CA HIS A 23 -5.55 -14.44 3.55
C HIS A 23 -4.56 -14.24 4.68
N LEU A 24 -3.37 -13.74 4.35
CA LEU A 24 -2.40 -13.27 5.31
C LEU A 24 -2.66 -11.78 5.55
N PRO A 25 -3.26 -11.40 6.69
CA PRO A 25 -3.46 -9.99 6.98
C PRO A 25 -2.10 -9.30 7.13
N GLY A 26 -1.88 -8.27 6.34
CA GLY A 26 -0.72 -7.40 6.48
C GLY A 26 -0.77 -6.65 7.81
N GLY A 27 0.39 -6.41 8.40
CA GLY A 27 0.51 -5.53 9.56
C GLY A 27 0.17 -6.15 10.92
N VAL A 28 -0.13 -7.44 11.01
CA VAL A 28 -0.21 -8.10 12.31
C VAL A 28 1.21 -8.31 12.82
N PRO A 29 1.56 -7.79 14.01
CA PRO A 29 2.87 -8.06 14.60
C PRO A 29 3.07 -9.57 14.70
N VAL A 30 4.12 -10.09 14.10
CA VAL A 30 4.55 -11.46 14.36
C VAL A 30 4.92 -11.50 15.83
N PRO A 31 4.31 -12.38 16.64
CA PRO A 31 4.77 -12.54 18.00
C PRO A 31 6.26 -12.89 17.96
N ASP A 32 6.99 -12.31 18.88
CA ASP A 32 8.42 -12.38 19.13
C ASP A 32 9.20 -13.42 18.29
N PRO A 33 10.26 -13.04 17.57
CA PRO A 33 11.09 -13.94 16.77
C PRO A 33 11.74 -15.07 17.58
N VAL A 34 11.61 -15.08 18.90
CA VAL A 34 12.01 -16.16 19.81
C VAL A 34 10.95 -17.27 19.91
N ALA A 35 9.74 -17.07 19.40
CA ALA A 35 8.80 -18.16 19.26
C ALA A 35 9.43 -19.21 18.32
N SER A 36 9.85 -20.31 18.90
CA SER A 36 10.47 -21.43 18.18
C SER A 36 9.63 -21.80 16.96
N TYR A 37 10.28 -22.26 15.89
CA TYR A 37 9.64 -22.85 14.69
C TYR A 37 8.56 -23.90 15.01
N ASP A 38 8.42 -24.23 16.26
CA ASP A 38 7.49 -25.21 16.82
C ASP A 38 6.12 -24.65 17.23
N ASP A 39 5.89 -23.33 17.09
CA ASP A 39 4.61 -22.76 17.54
C ASP A 39 3.54 -22.77 16.44
N ILE A 40 2.76 -23.84 16.41
CA ILE A 40 1.58 -23.99 15.54
C ILE A 40 0.52 -22.89 15.77
N THR A 41 0.65 -22.11 16.85
CA THR A 41 -0.25 -20.99 17.15
C THR A 41 -0.10 -19.84 16.18
N LEU A 42 1.04 -19.69 15.49
CA LEU A 42 1.25 -18.74 14.41
C LEU A 42 0.30 -19.00 13.22
N LEU A 43 0.12 -20.27 12.86
CA LEU A 43 -0.84 -20.67 11.83
C LEU A 43 -2.29 -20.35 12.23
N ASN A 44 -2.59 -20.29 13.53
CA ASN A 44 -3.95 -20.17 14.04
C ASN A 44 -4.42 -18.74 14.27
N ARG A 45 -3.53 -17.77 14.36
CA ARG A 45 -3.90 -16.39 14.74
C ARG A 45 -4.12 -15.45 13.56
N ASN A 46 -3.58 -15.78 12.38
CA ASN A 46 -3.44 -14.82 11.29
C ASN A 46 -4.18 -15.17 10.00
N PHE A 47 -5.07 -16.18 10.01
CA PHE A 47 -5.73 -16.64 8.80
C PHE A 47 -7.25 -16.55 8.87
N THR A 48 -7.82 -15.81 7.93
CA THR A 48 -9.22 -16.01 7.56
C THR A 48 -9.22 -17.06 6.45
N VAL A 49 -9.70 -18.23 6.74
CA VAL A 49 -9.84 -19.30 5.75
C VAL A 49 -11.24 -19.22 5.18
N PHE A 50 -11.34 -18.93 3.90
CA PHE A 50 -12.57 -19.19 3.14
C PHE A 50 -12.50 -20.63 2.62
N ASN A 51 -13.16 -21.53 3.34
CA ASN A 51 -13.25 -22.94 2.96
C ASN A 51 -14.63 -23.21 2.37
N SER A 52 -14.64 -23.73 1.13
CA SER A 52 -15.87 -24.04 0.41
C SER A 52 -16.70 -25.16 1.02
N GLY A 53 -16.17 -25.91 1.98
CA GLY A 53 -16.73 -27.19 2.39
C GLY A 53 -16.73 -28.25 1.26
N ARG A 54 -16.13 -27.93 0.11
CA ARG A 54 -15.86 -28.84 -1.00
C ARG A 54 -14.45 -29.38 -0.85
N MET A 55 -14.20 -30.56 -1.41
CA MET A 55 -12.83 -31.08 -1.52
C MET A 55 -12.12 -30.24 -2.58
N CYS A 56 -11.32 -29.27 -2.15
CA CYS A 56 -10.50 -28.45 -3.04
C CYS A 56 -9.08 -28.98 -3.06
N ASP A 57 -8.57 -29.23 -4.26
CA ASP A 57 -7.21 -29.73 -4.46
C ASP A 57 -6.18 -28.61 -4.56
N LYS A 58 -6.62 -27.33 -4.57
CA LYS A 58 -5.76 -26.18 -4.82
C LYS A 58 -6.02 -25.09 -3.81
N LYS A 59 -4.94 -24.42 -3.38
CA LYS A 59 -4.95 -23.32 -2.41
C LYS A 59 -4.35 -22.08 -2.99
N ILE A 60 -4.94 -20.93 -2.66
CA ILE A 60 -4.42 -19.61 -2.99
C ILE A 60 -4.08 -18.88 -1.71
N LEU A 61 -2.87 -18.34 -1.65
CA LEU A 61 -2.40 -17.50 -0.55
C LEU A 61 -2.48 -16.04 -0.99
N PHE A 62 -3.33 -15.24 -0.34
CA PHE A 62 -3.45 -13.81 -0.57
C PHE A 62 -2.56 -13.03 0.41
N TYR A 63 -1.67 -12.21 -0.14
CA TYR A 63 -0.89 -11.20 0.58
C TYR A 63 -0.83 -9.95 -0.29
N ASP A 64 -1.87 -9.16 -0.28
CA ASP A 64 -2.17 -8.16 -1.28
C ASP A 64 -2.44 -6.76 -0.72
N GLN A 65 -2.73 -6.65 0.58
CA GLN A 65 -3.03 -5.36 1.21
C GLN A 65 -1.78 -4.58 1.60
N GLU A 66 -0.73 -5.28 2.01
CA GLU A 66 0.53 -4.67 2.43
C GLU A 66 1.68 -5.12 1.53
N PRO A 67 2.73 -4.31 1.38
CA PRO A 67 3.91 -4.73 0.66
C PRO A 67 4.62 -5.88 1.39
N LEU A 68 5.24 -6.76 0.63
CA LEU A 68 6.09 -7.83 1.18
C LEU A 68 7.33 -7.23 1.82
N LEU A 69 7.20 -6.84 3.07
CA LEU A 69 8.31 -6.37 3.89
C LEU A 69 8.81 -7.55 4.71
N ASN A 70 9.94 -8.12 4.28
CA ASN A 70 10.72 -9.13 5.02
C ASN A 70 10.01 -10.43 5.48
N SER A 71 10.76 -11.49 5.45
CA SER A 71 10.70 -12.74 6.24
C SER A 71 9.35 -13.30 6.75
N ILE A 72 8.26 -12.54 6.88
CA ILE A 72 6.99 -13.06 7.42
C ILE A 72 6.42 -14.13 6.49
N VAL A 73 6.35 -13.83 5.20
CA VAL A 73 5.85 -14.79 4.20
C VAL A 73 6.82 -15.97 4.06
N GLU A 74 8.13 -15.70 4.05
CA GLU A 74 9.12 -16.78 4.04
C GLU A 74 9.02 -17.68 5.25
N LYS A 75 8.96 -17.11 6.45
CA LYS A 75 8.77 -17.89 7.70
C LYS A 75 7.51 -18.74 7.64
N TYR A 76 6.45 -18.18 7.09
CA TYR A 76 5.20 -18.91 6.88
C TYR A 76 5.38 -20.07 5.90
N LEU A 77 5.97 -19.82 4.73
CA LEU A 77 6.19 -20.83 3.71
C LEU A 77 7.18 -21.91 4.19
N ASP A 78 8.22 -21.52 4.92
CA ASP A 78 9.17 -22.46 5.54
C ASP A 78 8.49 -23.33 6.60
N GLN A 79 7.70 -22.72 7.47
CA GLN A 79 6.92 -23.45 8.49
C GLN A 79 5.91 -24.40 7.84
N TYR A 80 5.23 -23.94 6.80
CA TYR A 80 4.32 -24.76 6.03
C TYR A 80 5.03 -25.96 5.38
N THR A 81 6.19 -25.73 4.76
CA THR A 81 7.04 -26.77 4.18
C THR A 81 7.55 -27.76 5.23
N TYR A 82 7.81 -27.29 6.45
CA TYR A 82 8.18 -28.14 7.58
C TYR A 82 7.02 -29.00 8.05
N LEU A 83 5.84 -28.42 8.23
CA LEU A 83 4.66 -29.10 8.77
C LEU A 83 4.14 -30.21 7.85
N LYS A 84 4.25 -30.05 6.53
CA LYS A 84 3.81 -31.08 5.58
C LYS A 84 4.61 -32.41 5.65
N LYS A 85 5.73 -32.42 6.37
CA LYS A 85 6.52 -33.64 6.60
C LYS A 85 5.88 -34.59 7.65
N PHE A 86 4.85 -34.12 8.33
CA PHE A 86 4.18 -34.84 9.40
C PHE A 86 2.75 -35.21 9.01
N THR A 87 2.31 -36.37 9.49
CA THR A 87 0.89 -36.74 9.47
C THR A 87 0.12 -35.92 10.52
N LEU A 88 -1.21 -35.82 10.35
CA LEU A 88 -2.06 -35.15 11.34
C LEU A 88 -1.92 -35.72 12.75
N GLU A 89 -1.81 -37.02 12.87
CA GLU A 89 -1.65 -37.72 14.16
C GLU A 89 -0.28 -37.39 14.80
N GLU A 90 0.78 -37.32 14.00
CA GLU A 90 2.10 -36.93 14.50
C GLU A 90 2.10 -35.47 14.98
N LEU A 91 1.36 -34.57 14.28
CA LEU A 91 1.21 -33.19 14.70
C LEU A 91 0.40 -33.05 15.98
N LYS A 92 -0.69 -33.82 16.16
CA LYS A 92 -1.48 -33.85 17.38
C LYS A 92 -0.61 -34.24 18.57
N VAL A 93 0.21 -35.28 18.40
CA VAL A 93 1.12 -35.76 19.44
C VAL A 93 2.23 -34.73 19.73
N LYS A 94 2.87 -34.22 18.67
CA LYS A 94 4.00 -33.29 18.80
C LYS A 94 3.63 -32.00 19.50
N TYR A 95 2.45 -31.43 19.18
CA TYR A 95 2.02 -30.14 19.69
C TYR A 95 0.97 -30.23 20.80
N ASN A 96 0.64 -31.43 21.26
CA ASN A 96 -0.34 -31.69 22.34
C ASN A 96 -1.68 -30.96 22.09
N VAL A 97 -2.17 -30.96 20.84
CA VAL A 97 -3.37 -30.24 20.45
C VAL A 97 -4.48 -31.25 20.17
N SER A 98 -5.46 -31.34 21.07
CA SER A 98 -6.64 -32.18 20.89
C SER A 98 -7.60 -31.67 19.78
N ASP A 99 -7.48 -30.43 19.37
CA ASP A 99 -8.47 -29.67 18.56
C ASP A 99 -7.97 -29.24 17.18
N VAL A 100 -6.96 -29.93 16.62
CA VAL A 100 -6.48 -29.63 15.25
C VAL A 100 -7.60 -29.78 14.23
N GLU A 101 -8.54 -30.70 14.45
CA GLU A 101 -9.68 -30.93 13.54
C GLU A 101 -10.66 -29.75 13.46
N HIS A 102 -10.93 -29.08 14.57
CA HIS A 102 -11.83 -27.92 14.60
C HIS A 102 -11.23 -26.66 13.94
N ARG A 103 -9.91 -26.54 13.98
CA ARG A 103 -9.22 -25.36 13.47
C ARG A 103 -8.91 -25.43 11.97
N PHE A 104 -8.75 -26.62 11.44
CA PHE A 104 -8.47 -26.83 10.02
C PHE A 104 -9.67 -27.31 9.21
N ASN A 105 -10.79 -27.54 9.83
CA ASN A 105 -12.11 -27.90 9.30
C ASN A 105 -12.13 -28.60 7.92
N SER A 106 -11.10 -29.38 7.62
CA SER A 106 -11.02 -30.16 6.40
C SER A 106 -11.49 -31.58 6.68
N LYS A 107 -12.54 -32.00 5.97
CA LYS A 107 -13.00 -33.40 5.98
C LYS A 107 -11.95 -34.37 5.43
N ASN A 108 -10.84 -33.84 4.89
CA ASN A 108 -9.74 -34.63 4.37
C ASN A 108 -8.44 -34.23 5.07
N PRO A 109 -7.90 -35.07 6.00
CA PRO A 109 -6.67 -34.81 6.71
C PRO A 109 -5.44 -34.65 5.80
N ASN A 110 -5.50 -35.12 4.55
CA ASN A 110 -4.43 -34.99 3.58
C ASN A 110 -4.42 -33.62 2.87
N THR A 111 -5.50 -32.83 2.93
CA THR A 111 -5.59 -31.51 2.28
C THR A 111 -5.08 -30.37 3.12
N VAL A 112 -4.91 -30.55 4.42
CA VAL A 112 -4.45 -29.51 5.36
C VAL A 112 -3.04 -28.99 5.02
N TYR A 113 -2.24 -29.81 4.37
CA TYR A 113 -0.81 -29.55 4.12
C TYR A 113 -0.44 -29.57 2.64
N GLN A 114 -1.39 -29.30 1.76
CA GLN A 114 -1.06 -29.09 0.35
C GLN A 114 -0.39 -27.74 0.17
N ASP A 115 0.65 -27.70 -0.65
CA ASP A 115 1.32 -26.46 -1.01
C ASP A 115 0.31 -25.49 -1.64
N PRO A 116 0.38 -24.20 -1.31
CA PRO A 116 -0.38 -23.22 -2.08
C PRO A 116 0.02 -23.33 -3.55
N ALA A 117 -0.96 -23.36 -4.43
CA ALA A 117 -0.72 -23.41 -5.87
C ALA A 117 -0.35 -22.02 -6.41
N CYS A 118 -0.80 -20.98 -5.72
CA CYS A 118 -0.68 -19.60 -6.15
C CYS A 118 -0.47 -18.67 -4.96
N PHE A 119 0.34 -17.64 -5.21
CA PHE A 119 0.58 -16.51 -4.33
C PHE A 119 0.00 -15.25 -4.96
N CYS A 120 -1.00 -14.66 -4.31
CA CYS A 120 -1.66 -13.46 -4.77
C CYS A 120 -1.08 -12.23 -4.10
N VAL A 121 -0.61 -11.27 -4.89
CA VAL A 121 0.10 -10.06 -4.44
C VAL A 121 -0.38 -8.81 -5.15
N SER A 122 -0.09 -7.65 -4.58
CA SER A 122 -0.35 -6.33 -5.16
C SER A 122 0.94 -5.52 -5.36
N GLU A 123 2.05 -6.19 -5.61
CA GLU A 123 3.33 -5.55 -5.91
C GLU A 123 4.07 -6.26 -7.02
N TYR A 124 4.89 -5.53 -7.74
CA TYR A 124 5.92 -6.09 -8.62
C TYR A 124 7.29 -5.87 -7.99
N SER A 125 8.00 -6.95 -7.66
CA SER A 125 9.33 -6.91 -7.09
C SER A 125 10.13 -8.16 -7.44
N GLU A 126 11.46 -8.05 -7.42
CA GLU A 126 12.36 -9.19 -7.56
C GLU A 126 12.13 -10.20 -6.41
N TYR A 127 11.84 -9.72 -5.22
CA TYR A 127 11.55 -10.56 -4.07
C TYR A 127 10.33 -11.48 -4.26
N VAL A 128 9.26 -11.00 -4.93
CA VAL A 128 8.13 -11.86 -5.30
C VAL A 128 8.58 -12.98 -6.24
N ASN A 129 9.44 -12.65 -7.22
CA ASN A 129 9.97 -13.64 -8.17
C ASN A 129 10.83 -14.69 -7.46
N GLU A 130 11.72 -14.27 -6.57
CA GLU A 130 12.55 -15.16 -5.75
C GLU A 130 11.72 -16.10 -4.88
N LEU A 131 10.67 -15.57 -4.20
CA LEU A 131 9.77 -16.39 -3.39
C LEU A 131 9.02 -17.42 -4.23
N THR A 132 8.46 -17.00 -5.35
CA THR A 132 7.67 -17.89 -6.20
C THR A 132 8.54 -18.98 -6.83
N GLU A 133 9.80 -18.67 -7.19
CA GLU A 133 10.75 -19.66 -7.64
C GLU A 133 11.17 -20.63 -6.52
N LYS A 134 11.56 -20.10 -5.35
CA LYS A 134 12.01 -20.89 -4.19
C LYS A 134 10.95 -21.91 -3.73
N TYR A 135 9.68 -21.53 -3.72
CA TYR A 135 8.58 -22.36 -3.25
C TYR A 135 7.74 -22.98 -4.35
N ASN A 136 8.17 -22.83 -5.62
CA ASN A 136 7.46 -23.32 -6.80
C ASN A 136 6.00 -22.88 -6.84
N LEU A 137 5.75 -21.59 -6.59
CA LEU A 137 4.42 -20.99 -6.62
C LEU A 137 4.16 -20.29 -7.95
N LYS A 138 2.90 -20.25 -8.36
CA LYS A 138 2.46 -19.32 -9.41
C LYS A 138 2.06 -18.00 -8.77
N THR A 139 2.14 -16.91 -9.53
CA THR A 139 1.80 -15.58 -9.04
C THR A 139 0.49 -15.10 -9.65
N LEU A 140 -0.39 -14.58 -8.83
CA LEU A 140 -1.51 -13.75 -9.26
C LEU A 140 -1.26 -12.32 -8.78
N TYR A 141 -1.05 -11.42 -9.72
CA TYR A 141 -1.01 -10.00 -9.43
C TYR A 141 -2.38 -9.36 -9.67
N TYR A 142 -2.81 -8.50 -8.75
CA TYR A 142 -3.89 -7.54 -8.98
C TYR A 142 -3.68 -6.29 -8.14
N PHE A 143 -4.19 -5.17 -8.60
CA PHE A 143 -3.98 -3.89 -7.93
C PHE A 143 -4.99 -3.68 -6.79
N PHE A 144 -4.76 -4.32 -5.62
CA PHE A 144 -5.64 -4.22 -4.45
C PHE A 144 -5.97 -2.77 -4.09
N HIS A 145 -4.94 -1.91 -3.91
CA HIS A 145 -5.15 -0.52 -3.51
C HIS A 145 -5.88 0.32 -4.57
N GLY A 146 -5.84 -0.08 -5.83
CA GLY A 146 -6.66 0.51 -6.88
C GLY A 146 -8.15 0.25 -6.64
N PHE A 147 -8.52 -1.01 -6.36
CA PHE A 147 -9.89 -1.38 -5.99
C PHE A 147 -10.33 -0.73 -4.67
N ALA A 148 -9.45 -0.74 -3.65
CA ALA A 148 -9.70 -0.10 -2.37
C ALA A 148 -9.95 1.41 -2.53
N ALA A 149 -9.14 2.11 -3.30
CA ALA A 149 -9.31 3.54 -3.54
C ALA A 149 -10.62 3.85 -4.27
N LEU A 150 -11.00 3.04 -5.27
CA LEU A 150 -12.29 3.20 -5.96
C LEU A 150 -13.48 3.04 -5.03
N ASP A 151 -13.41 2.11 -4.06
CA ASP A 151 -14.45 1.92 -3.07
C ASP A 151 -14.46 3.05 -2.03
N TRP A 152 -13.31 3.34 -1.43
CA TRP A 152 -13.21 4.36 -0.37
C TRP A 152 -13.54 5.76 -0.86
N PHE A 153 -13.18 6.10 -2.09
CA PHE A 153 -13.41 7.42 -2.68
C PHE A 153 -14.65 7.50 -3.58
N ARG A 154 -15.51 6.47 -3.62
CA ARG A 154 -16.69 6.42 -4.50
C ARG A 154 -17.65 7.60 -4.33
N GLY A 155 -17.78 8.12 -3.11
CA GLY A 155 -18.69 9.23 -2.79
C GLY A 155 -18.24 10.60 -3.30
N TYR A 156 -16.97 10.75 -3.66
CA TYR A 156 -16.39 12.07 -3.99
C TYR A 156 -16.78 12.57 -5.36
N TYR A 157 -17.04 11.69 -6.30
CA TYR A 157 -17.54 12.08 -7.62
C TYR A 157 -18.90 12.80 -7.51
N ALA A 158 -19.80 12.27 -6.68
CA ALA A 158 -21.14 12.83 -6.49
C ALA A 158 -21.14 14.18 -5.77
N LEU A 159 -20.14 14.43 -4.94
CA LEU A 159 -20.03 15.68 -4.18
C LEU A 159 -19.58 16.86 -5.03
N ASN A 160 -19.24 16.62 -6.31
CA ASN A 160 -18.85 17.63 -7.28
C ASN A 160 -17.83 18.62 -6.70
N TYR A 161 -16.79 18.06 -6.04
CA TYR A 161 -15.74 18.85 -5.43
C TYR A 161 -15.01 19.66 -6.47
N ILE A 162 -15.57 20.85 -6.74
CA ILE A 162 -14.87 21.86 -7.50
C ILE A 162 -13.91 22.53 -6.54
N LYS A 163 -12.70 22.01 -6.47
CA LYS A 163 -11.66 22.78 -5.82
C LYS A 163 -11.53 24.10 -6.59
N LYS A 164 -11.91 25.17 -5.93
CA LYS A 164 -11.53 26.49 -6.38
C LYS A 164 -10.03 26.62 -6.09
N ILE A 165 -9.19 26.28 -7.03
CA ILE A 165 -7.73 26.47 -7.00
C ILE A 165 -7.38 27.97 -6.69
N VAL A 166 -8.34 28.83 -6.68
CA VAL A 166 -8.24 30.30 -6.72
C VAL A 166 -7.70 30.95 -5.45
N LYS A 167 -7.59 30.22 -4.32
CA LYS A 167 -6.98 30.78 -3.08
C LYS A 167 -6.36 29.66 -2.24
N THR A 168 -5.28 29.08 -2.71
CA THR A 168 -4.46 28.27 -1.83
C THR A 168 -3.73 29.16 -0.84
N GLN A 169 -3.87 28.93 0.45
CA GLN A 169 -3.15 29.67 1.50
C GLN A 169 -1.73 29.17 1.65
N LYS A 170 -1.47 27.91 1.30
CA LYS A 170 -0.19 27.22 1.41
C LYS A 170 0.25 26.62 0.08
N ASP A 171 1.56 26.53 -0.09
CA ASP A 171 2.16 26.00 -1.30
C ASP A 171 2.00 24.48 -1.43
N PHE A 172 2.04 23.77 -0.29
CA PHE A 172 1.93 22.31 -0.27
C PHE A 172 1.34 21.75 1.02
N ILE A 173 0.98 20.46 0.95
CA ILE A 173 0.57 19.65 2.10
C ILE A 173 1.29 18.30 2.06
N THR A 174 1.61 17.75 3.24
CA THR A 174 2.15 16.39 3.38
C THR A 174 1.70 15.78 4.70
N PHE A 175 1.39 14.46 4.67
CA PHE A 175 0.93 13.71 5.82
C PHE A 175 1.95 12.63 6.20
N ASN A 176 2.55 12.73 7.39
CA ASN A 176 3.58 11.82 7.88
C ASN A 176 3.23 11.33 9.29
N ARG A 177 2.18 10.49 9.40
CA ARG A 177 1.71 9.96 10.68
C ARG A 177 2.69 8.96 11.26
N SER A 178 3.00 7.89 10.54
CA SER A 178 3.97 6.87 10.94
C SER A 178 5.35 7.22 10.40
N ILE A 179 6.37 7.16 11.25
CA ILE A 179 7.74 7.59 10.96
C ILE A 179 8.79 6.54 11.34
N THR A 180 8.39 5.33 11.71
CA THR A 180 9.28 4.28 12.19
C THR A 180 9.57 3.22 11.12
N GLY A 181 10.67 2.50 11.27
CA GLY A 181 11.08 1.39 10.42
C GLY A 181 11.15 1.77 8.94
N ASP A 182 10.39 1.11 8.10
CA ASP A 182 10.36 1.34 6.65
C ASP A 182 9.81 2.72 6.25
N ARG A 183 9.33 3.50 7.21
CA ARG A 183 8.83 4.87 7.01
C ARG A 183 9.76 5.93 7.61
N SER A 184 10.93 5.54 8.12
CA SER A 184 11.92 6.44 8.73
C SER A 184 12.44 7.51 7.76
N TYR A 185 12.43 7.27 6.45
CA TYR A 185 12.78 8.26 5.42
C TYR A 185 11.97 9.57 5.55
N ARG A 186 10.78 9.52 6.14
CA ARG A 186 9.94 10.69 6.39
C ARG A 186 10.57 11.66 7.37
N ILE A 187 11.37 11.16 8.31
CA ILE A 187 12.12 11.99 9.25
C ILE A 187 13.16 12.82 8.48
N TYR A 188 13.91 12.19 7.58
CA TYR A 188 14.87 12.91 6.73
C TYR A 188 14.16 13.91 5.81
N PHE A 189 13.05 13.53 5.20
CA PHE A 189 12.25 14.45 4.39
C PHE A 189 11.86 15.71 5.18
N ILE A 190 11.35 15.56 6.41
CA ILE A 190 10.98 16.69 7.26
C ILE A 190 12.21 17.54 7.65
N SER A 191 13.36 16.92 7.93
CA SER A 191 14.59 17.65 8.22
C SER A 191 15.02 18.54 7.05
N GLN A 192 14.86 18.06 5.82
CA GLN A 192 15.16 18.85 4.63
C GLN A 192 14.16 20.01 4.43
N LEU A 193 12.87 19.84 4.81
CA LEU A 193 11.93 20.96 4.82
C LEU A 193 12.35 22.04 5.83
N VAL A 194 12.81 21.65 7.03
CA VAL A 194 13.34 22.58 8.02
C VAL A 194 14.60 23.30 7.52
N LYS A 195 15.58 22.53 7.03
CA LYS A 195 16.84 23.03 6.46
C LYS A 195 16.63 24.12 5.41
N HIS A 196 15.58 23.96 4.61
CA HIS A 196 15.30 24.90 3.52
C HIS A 196 14.24 25.96 3.85
N GLY A 197 13.78 26.06 5.10
CA GLY A 197 12.80 27.06 5.55
C GLY A 197 11.43 26.88 4.88
N LEU A 198 11.04 25.63 4.59
CA LEU A 198 9.81 25.33 3.86
C LEU A 198 8.61 25.01 4.76
N LEU A 199 8.82 24.77 6.06
CA LEU A 199 7.70 24.42 6.97
C LEU A 199 6.57 25.45 6.94
N GLU A 200 6.91 26.74 6.98
CA GLU A 200 5.93 27.82 6.97
C GLU A 200 5.18 27.96 5.64
N LYS A 201 5.73 27.39 4.57
CA LYS A 201 5.12 27.38 3.23
C LYS A 201 4.08 26.26 3.07
N GLY A 202 4.15 25.24 3.92
CA GLY A 202 3.31 24.03 3.83
C GLY A 202 2.35 23.85 4.99
N LEU A 203 1.46 22.90 4.80
CA LEU A 203 0.72 22.21 5.85
C LEU A 203 1.41 20.86 6.07
N VAL A 204 2.18 20.76 7.13
CA VAL A 204 3.06 19.60 7.38
C VAL A 204 2.57 18.85 8.61
N SER A 205 2.17 17.58 8.42
CA SER A 205 1.95 16.66 9.53
C SER A 205 3.22 15.86 9.76
N PHE A 206 3.66 15.83 10.99
CA PHE A 206 4.80 15.05 11.45
C PHE A 206 4.48 14.52 12.84
N GLY A 207 4.17 13.25 12.91
CA GLY A 207 3.59 12.66 14.11
C GLY A 207 4.58 11.92 14.98
N VAL A 208 4.06 11.51 16.10
CA VAL A 208 4.53 10.38 16.88
C VAL A 208 3.93 9.15 16.20
N SER A 209 4.64 8.04 16.14
CA SER A 209 4.12 6.79 15.62
C SER A 209 2.90 6.30 16.43
N ASP A 210 2.16 5.33 15.89
CA ASP A 210 0.97 4.76 16.56
C ASP A 210 1.26 4.17 17.94
N ASP A 211 2.51 3.73 18.16
CA ASP A 211 3.03 3.22 19.44
C ASP A 211 3.60 4.31 20.36
N GLY A 212 3.52 5.56 19.96
CA GLY A 212 4.01 6.71 20.74
C GLY A 212 5.49 7.02 20.55
N GLN A 213 6.19 6.34 19.63
CA GLN A 213 7.61 6.58 19.40
C GLN A 213 7.84 7.93 18.73
N HIS A 214 8.77 8.70 19.27
CA HIS A 214 9.24 9.95 18.72
C HIS A 214 10.35 9.72 17.68
N TRP A 215 10.62 10.68 16.78
CA TRP A 215 11.69 10.55 15.80
C TRP A 215 13.09 10.33 16.44
N ARG A 216 13.32 10.82 17.67
CA ARG A 216 14.56 10.57 18.42
C ARG A 216 14.70 9.10 18.79
N ASP A 217 13.62 8.47 19.21
CA ASP A 217 13.60 7.05 19.56
C ASP A 217 13.95 6.17 18.36
N GLU A 218 13.47 6.56 17.14
CA GLU A 218 13.84 5.88 15.91
C GLU A 218 15.34 5.94 15.64
N LEU A 219 15.98 7.10 15.88
CA LEU A 219 17.42 7.27 15.65
C LEU A 219 18.29 6.62 16.73
N GLU A 220 17.85 6.65 17.98
CA GLU A 220 18.66 6.22 19.13
C GLU A 220 18.50 4.73 19.44
N HIS A 221 17.33 4.17 19.21
CA HIS A 221 16.97 2.83 19.68
C HIS A 221 16.66 1.84 18.56
N ASN A 222 16.35 2.29 17.34
CA ASN A 222 16.07 1.39 16.25
C ASN A 222 17.34 0.93 15.53
N THR A 223 17.83 -0.25 15.89
CA THR A 223 19.02 -0.87 15.24
C THR A 223 18.74 -1.31 13.81
N GLU A 224 17.49 -1.34 13.37
CA GLU A 224 17.05 -1.67 12.02
C GLU A 224 16.72 -0.43 11.17
N SER A 225 17.08 0.76 11.66
CA SER A 225 16.87 2.01 10.92
C SER A 225 17.53 1.93 9.55
N LYS A 226 16.78 2.38 8.54
CA LYS A 226 17.22 2.39 7.14
C LYS A 226 17.81 3.74 6.72
N LEU A 227 17.92 4.67 7.66
CA LEU A 227 18.53 5.97 7.43
C LEU A 227 20.05 5.82 7.24
N SER A 228 20.60 6.56 6.28
CA SER A 228 22.04 6.65 6.10
C SER A 228 22.69 7.44 7.25
N GLU A 229 24.03 7.34 7.39
CA GLU A 229 24.78 8.19 8.32
C GLU A 229 24.57 9.67 8.00
N HIS A 230 24.59 10.01 6.70
CA HIS A 230 24.34 11.38 6.24
C HIS A 230 22.95 11.88 6.64
N ALA A 231 21.91 11.09 6.35
CA ALA A 231 20.53 11.43 6.72
C ALA A 231 20.39 11.62 8.25
N THR A 232 21.01 10.73 9.02
CA THR A 232 21.01 10.81 10.49
C THR A 232 21.66 12.10 11.00
N GLU A 233 22.81 12.49 10.46
CA GLU A 233 23.50 13.75 10.81
C GLU A 233 22.62 14.96 10.45
N GLU A 234 22.06 15.01 9.27
CA GLU A 234 21.19 16.10 8.82
C GLU A 234 19.92 16.21 9.68
N ILE A 235 19.35 15.09 10.11
CA ILE A 235 18.20 15.07 11.01
C ILE A 235 18.57 15.72 12.35
N TRP A 236 19.67 15.32 12.97
CA TRP A 236 20.13 15.92 14.23
C TRP A 236 20.39 17.41 14.09
N ASN A 237 21.03 17.85 13.00
CA ASN A 237 21.35 19.25 12.76
C ASN A 237 20.11 20.13 12.59
N HIS A 238 19.00 19.60 12.08
CA HIS A 238 17.85 20.41 11.70
C HIS A 238 16.58 20.18 12.52
N LEU A 239 16.43 19.01 13.17
CA LEU A 239 15.26 18.72 14.00
C LEU A 239 15.50 18.83 15.50
N SER A 240 16.74 19.13 15.96
CA SER A 240 17.06 19.21 17.39
C SER A 240 16.18 20.18 18.15
N ASP A 241 15.84 21.30 17.52
CA ASP A 241 14.99 22.35 18.09
C ASP A 241 13.50 22.14 17.84
N LEU A 242 13.13 21.14 17.03
CA LEU A 242 11.73 20.81 16.78
C LEU A 242 11.22 19.93 17.92
N SER A 243 10.65 20.57 18.95
CA SER A 243 10.16 19.89 20.16
C SER A 243 8.73 19.37 20.01
N ASP A 244 7.97 19.91 19.05
CA ASP A 244 6.54 19.70 19.00
C ASP A 244 6.12 18.83 17.80
N ARG A 245 5.10 18.02 18.06
CA ARG A 245 4.36 17.31 17.03
C ARG A 245 3.69 18.31 16.10
N LEU A 246 3.91 18.20 14.80
CA LEU A 246 3.20 18.97 13.80
C LEU A 246 1.90 18.25 13.42
N VAL A 247 0.75 18.84 13.72
CA VAL A 247 -0.56 18.26 13.44
C VAL A 247 -1.29 19.16 12.45
N VAL A 248 -1.68 18.57 11.34
CA VAL A 248 -2.48 19.24 10.29
C VAL A 248 -3.89 18.71 10.28
N ASP A 249 -4.03 17.41 10.46
CA ASP A 249 -5.28 16.70 10.58
C ASP A 249 -5.73 16.73 12.05
N GLN A 250 -6.98 17.05 12.28
CA GLN A 250 -7.54 16.98 13.61
C GLN A 250 -7.43 15.56 14.18
N GLU A 251 -7.36 15.46 15.51
CA GLU A 251 -7.31 14.20 16.22
C GLU A 251 -8.25 13.18 15.61
N GLN A 252 -7.69 12.01 15.34
CA GLN A 252 -8.47 10.90 14.84
C GLN A 252 -9.64 10.61 15.74
N LEU A 253 -10.80 10.52 15.16
CA LEU A 253 -11.92 9.89 15.83
C LEU A 253 -11.49 8.45 16.16
N PRO A 254 -11.66 7.99 17.41
CA PRO A 254 -11.33 6.63 17.80
C PRO A 254 -11.99 5.63 16.84
N GLY A 255 -11.19 4.75 16.25
CA GLY A 255 -11.68 3.75 15.30
C GLY A 255 -11.60 4.13 13.83
N SER A 256 -10.95 5.25 13.48
CA SER A 256 -10.74 5.63 12.09
C SER A 256 -9.70 4.73 11.42
N ALA A 257 -10.16 3.60 10.92
CA ALA A 257 -9.46 2.89 9.86
C ALA A 257 -9.39 3.79 8.61
N SER A 258 -8.59 3.40 7.64
CA SER A 258 -8.46 4.09 6.34
C SER A 258 -9.78 4.52 5.67
N ALA A 259 -10.89 3.90 6.03
CA ALA A 259 -12.24 4.27 5.58
C ALA A 259 -12.73 5.66 6.03
N ASP A 260 -12.19 6.21 7.14
CA ASP A 260 -12.54 7.57 7.59
C ASP A 260 -11.67 8.67 6.96
N ILE A 261 -10.69 8.28 6.17
CA ILE A 261 -9.86 9.17 5.36
C ILE A 261 -10.70 10.19 4.57
N PRO A 262 -11.86 9.84 4.01
CA PRO A 262 -12.73 10.78 3.35
C PRO A 262 -13.10 11.98 4.21
N ARG A 263 -13.44 11.79 5.44
CA ARG A 263 -13.91 12.89 6.29
C ARG A 263 -12.79 13.80 6.77
N THR A 264 -11.62 13.23 7.04
CA THR A 264 -10.45 14.00 7.52
C THR A 264 -9.68 14.68 6.41
N ILE A 265 -9.73 14.17 5.17
CA ILE A 265 -8.98 14.74 4.04
C ILE A 265 -9.86 15.59 3.13
N LEU A 266 -11.14 15.32 3.07
CA LEU A 266 -12.06 15.91 2.11
C LEU A 266 -13.32 16.47 2.77
N GLY A 267 -13.36 16.60 4.09
CA GLY A 267 -14.39 17.40 4.77
C GLY A 267 -14.31 18.86 4.33
N ILE A 268 -15.42 19.58 4.43
CA ILE A 268 -15.49 21.02 4.08
C ILE A 268 -14.42 21.82 4.82
N ASP A 269 -13.98 21.33 5.97
CA ASP A 269 -12.97 21.94 6.84
C ASP A 269 -11.59 21.26 6.73
N CYS A 270 -11.33 20.47 5.67
CA CYS A 270 -10.06 19.77 5.55
C CYS A 270 -8.93 20.71 5.10
N PRO A 271 -7.83 20.80 5.84
CA PRO A 271 -6.68 21.66 5.50
C PRO A 271 -6.09 21.37 4.11
N GLY A 272 -6.29 20.17 3.56
CA GLY A 272 -5.80 19.80 2.23
C GLY A 272 -6.28 20.71 1.11
N TYR A 273 -7.44 21.34 1.27
CA TYR A 273 -7.96 22.30 0.29
C TYR A 273 -7.22 23.64 0.28
N ASP A 274 -6.50 23.97 1.37
CA ASP A 274 -5.79 25.21 1.51
C ASP A 274 -4.36 25.14 0.96
N ALA A 275 -3.97 24.02 0.36
CA ALA A 275 -2.65 23.81 -0.21
C ALA A 275 -2.72 23.39 -1.69
N LEU A 276 -1.72 23.78 -2.48
CA LEU A 276 -1.69 23.40 -3.90
C LEU A 276 -1.12 21.98 -4.07
N TRP A 277 0.19 21.79 -3.87
CA TRP A 277 0.85 20.51 -4.07
C TRP A 277 0.63 19.54 -2.92
N HIS A 278 0.31 18.30 -3.24
CA HIS A 278 0.31 17.22 -2.26
C HIS A 278 1.60 16.41 -2.39
N ILE A 279 2.43 16.44 -1.37
CA ILE A 279 3.62 15.60 -1.33
C ILE A 279 3.20 14.26 -0.73
N VAL A 280 3.09 13.26 -1.58
CA VAL A 280 2.65 11.92 -1.21
C VAL A 280 3.85 11.12 -0.72
N THR A 281 3.83 10.69 0.53
CA THR A 281 4.84 9.82 1.13
C THR A 281 4.29 8.40 1.23
N GLU A 282 4.74 7.53 0.32
CA GLU A 282 4.22 6.17 0.23
C GLU A 282 4.73 5.24 1.33
N THR A 283 4.12 4.07 1.44
CA THR A 283 4.52 3.04 2.40
C THR A 283 5.86 2.42 2.02
N VAL A 284 6.07 2.18 0.72
CA VAL A 284 7.32 1.62 0.19
C VAL A 284 8.21 2.73 -0.34
N PHE A 285 9.42 2.82 0.20
CA PHE A 285 10.41 3.81 -0.20
C PHE A 285 11.81 3.21 -0.40
N TYR A 286 12.28 2.37 0.53
CA TYR A 286 13.65 1.86 0.56
C TYR A 286 13.91 0.68 -0.39
N TYR A 287 12.87 0.01 -0.85
CA TYR A 287 12.97 -1.22 -1.64
C TYR A 287 12.61 -0.96 -3.09
N ASN A 288 13.26 -1.63 -4.02
CA ASN A 288 12.91 -1.59 -5.44
C ASN A 288 11.64 -2.40 -5.71
N LYS A 289 10.50 -1.78 -5.42
CA LYS A 289 9.17 -2.37 -5.59
C LYS A 289 8.24 -1.40 -6.27
N LEU A 290 7.45 -1.89 -7.20
CA LEU A 290 6.31 -1.16 -7.73
C LEU A 290 5.10 -1.48 -6.86
N HIS A 291 4.77 -0.56 -5.98
CA HIS A 291 3.65 -0.68 -5.05
C HIS A 291 3.12 0.70 -4.68
N LEU A 292 1.92 0.98 -5.13
CA LEU A 292 1.20 2.21 -4.81
C LEU A 292 0.03 1.88 -3.89
N THR A 293 -0.20 2.76 -2.91
CA THR A 293 -1.30 2.61 -1.97
C THR A 293 -2.42 3.61 -2.26
N GLU A 294 -3.43 3.65 -1.40
CA GLU A 294 -4.52 4.63 -1.48
C GLU A 294 -4.04 6.08 -1.41
N LYS A 295 -2.81 6.32 -0.92
CA LYS A 295 -2.27 7.66 -0.68
C LYS A 295 -2.14 8.48 -1.95
N ILE A 296 -1.68 7.86 -3.04
CA ILE A 296 -1.54 8.57 -4.32
C ILE A 296 -2.90 8.99 -4.91
N PHE A 297 -3.97 8.23 -4.60
CA PHE A 297 -5.30 8.57 -5.11
C PHE A 297 -5.96 9.73 -4.37
N LYS A 298 -5.51 10.07 -3.16
CA LYS A 298 -6.02 11.23 -2.39
C LYS A 298 -5.91 12.54 -3.16
N PRO A 299 -4.73 12.96 -3.63
CA PRO A 299 -4.62 14.17 -4.46
C PRO A 299 -5.40 14.05 -5.77
N ILE A 300 -5.47 12.87 -6.38
CA ILE A 300 -6.18 12.67 -7.64
C ILE A 300 -7.68 12.97 -7.45
N VAL A 301 -8.33 12.39 -6.45
CA VAL A 301 -9.77 12.61 -6.19
C VAL A 301 -10.09 14.00 -5.66
N SER A 302 -9.11 14.69 -5.09
CA SER A 302 -9.24 16.09 -4.66
C SER A 302 -8.79 17.11 -5.70
N LYS A 303 -8.48 16.68 -6.91
CA LYS A 303 -7.97 17.54 -8.01
C LYS A 303 -6.75 18.37 -7.59
N GLN A 304 -5.84 17.76 -6.85
CA GLN A 304 -4.56 18.36 -6.47
C GLN A 304 -3.42 17.79 -7.31
N PRO A 305 -2.44 18.61 -7.69
CA PRO A 305 -1.19 18.09 -8.20
C PRO A 305 -0.40 17.41 -7.07
N PHE A 306 0.46 16.48 -7.45
CA PHE A 306 1.25 15.73 -6.47
C PHE A 306 2.73 15.63 -6.87
N MET A 307 3.58 15.46 -5.87
CA MET A 307 4.94 14.94 -5.99
C MET A 307 4.99 13.65 -5.18
N LEU A 308 5.59 12.61 -5.74
CA LEU A 308 5.54 11.26 -5.16
C LEU A 308 6.89 10.89 -4.55
N LEU A 309 6.93 10.72 -3.24
CA LEU A 309 8.03 10.10 -2.51
C LEU A 309 7.72 8.61 -2.30
N ALA A 310 8.24 7.78 -3.18
CA ALA A 310 8.09 6.33 -3.19
C ALA A 310 9.42 5.66 -3.59
N ALA A 311 9.44 4.35 -3.69
CA ALA A 311 10.54 3.63 -4.33
C ALA A 311 10.67 4.03 -5.81
N PRO A 312 11.87 3.90 -6.42
CA PRO A 312 12.09 4.27 -7.82
C PRO A 312 11.12 3.56 -8.76
N GLY A 313 10.70 4.26 -9.83
CA GLY A 313 9.83 3.73 -10.88
C GLY A 313 8.33 3.76 -10.55
N ASN A 314 7.93 4.19 -9.34
CA ASN A 314 6.51 4.19 -8.96
C ASN A 314 5.70 5.30 -9.67
N LEU A 315 6.33 6.39 -10.09
CA LEU A 315 5.67 7.40 -10.91
C LEU A 315 5.43 6.87 -12.33
N ALA A 316 6.42 6.16 -12.90
CA ALA A 316 6.27 5.46 -14.18
C ALA A 316 5.19 4.35 -14.08
N TYR A 317 5.13 3.65 -12.96
CA TYR A 317 4.10 2.65 -12.67
C TYR A 317 2.69 3.27 -12.61
N LEU A 318 2.51 4.43 -11.98
CA LEU A 318 1.25 5.17 -12.01
C LEU A 318 0.85 5.56 -13.45
N LYS A 319 1.82 5.98 -14.26
CA LYS A 319 1.60 6.30 -15.69
C LYS A 319 1.12 5.10 -16.49
N SER A 320 1.56 3.89 -16.17
CA SER A 320 1.14 2.67 -16.88
C SER A 320 -0.36 2.38 -16.72
N TYR A 321 -0.97 2.86 -15.63
CA TYR A 321 -2.43 2.83 -15.44
C TYR A 321 -3.17 3.99 -16.11
N GLY A 322 -2.51 4.80 -16.92
CA GLY A 322 -3.11 5.87 -17.71
C GLY A 322 -3.20 7.23 -17.02
N PHE A 323 -2.68 7.38 -15.81
CA PHE A 323 -2.60 8.68 -15.14
C PHE A 323 -1.52 9.56 -15.76
N ARG A 324 -1.75 10.86 -15.73
CA ARG A 324 -0.78 11.87 -16.15
C ARG A 324 -0.02 12.41 -14.95
N THR A 325 1.26 12.67 -15.15
CA THR A 325 2.13 13.30 -14.16
C THR A 325 2.48 14.72 -14.59
N PHE A 326 3.37 15.38 -13.89
CA PHE A 326 3.64 16.80 -14.08
C PHE A 326 4.98 17.04 -14.79
N ALA A 327 5.46 16.05 -15.55
CA ALA A 327 6.64 16.18 -16.40
C ALA A 327 6.54 17.38 -17.34
N GLY A 328 7.62 18.16 -17.44
CA GLY A 328 7.65 19.41 -18.19
C GLY A 328 7.18 20.64 -17.41
N ILE A 329 6.56 20.44 -16.22
CA ILE A 329 6.26 21.51 -15.27
C ILE A 329 7.25 21.45 -14.11
N ILE A 330 7.49 20.24 -13.58
CA ILE A 330 8.54 19.93 -12.63
C ILE A 330 9.50 18.88 -13.22
N ASP A 331 10.70 18.80 -12.68
CA ASP A 331 11.65 17.74 -13.01
C ASP A 331 11.28 16.47 -12.24
N GLU A 332 10.78 15.47 -12.95
CA GLU A 332 10.37 14.17 -12.37
C GLU A 332 11.47 13.11 -12.41
N SER A 333 12.71 13.48 -12.75
CA SER A 333 13.84 12.54 -12.75
C SER A 333 14.14 11.94 -11.38
N TYR A 334 13.54 12.47 -10.31
CA TYR A 334 13.62 11.88 -8.98
C TYR A 334 13.09 10.45 -8.93
N ASP A 335 12.16 10.07 -9.81
CA ASP A 335 11.59 8.71 -9.87
C ASP A 335 12.62 7.65 -10.31
N ASP A 336 13.69 8.06 -10.98
CA ASP A 336 14.76 7.16 -11.46
C ASP A 336 15.94 7.06 -10.46
N ILE A 337 15.99 7.93 -9.45
CA ILE A 337 17.11 7.99 -8.50
C ILE A 337 17.06 6.82 -7.54
N GLN A 338 18.12 5.98 -7.57
CA GLN A 338 18.22 4.80 -6.71
C GLN A 338 18.65 5.15 -5.29
N ASP A 339 19.51 6.17 -5.13
CA ASP A 339 19.93 6.64 -3.82
C ASP A 339 18.78 7.31 -3.09
N ASN A 340 18.51 6.85 -1.87
CA ASN A 340 17.35 7.24 -1.08
C ASN A 340 17.40 8.72 -0.68
N ASP A 341 18.55 9.19 -0.22
CA ASP A 341 18.72 10.57 0.25
C ASP A 341 18.65 11.53 -0.94
N ALA A 342 19.36 11.22 -2.02
CA ALA A 342 19.34 12.02 -3.25
C ALA A 342 17.94 12.09 -3.88
N ARG A 343 17.13 11.04 -3.76
CA ARG A 343 15.74 11.04 -4.24
C ARG A 343 14.87 12.01 -3.43
N ILE A 344 15.02 12.04 -2.10
CA ILE A 344 14.34 12.99 -1.23
C ILE A 344 14.78 14.41 -1.57
N ASP A 345 16.09 14.64 -1.67
CA ASP A 345 16.64 15.96 -2.00
C ASP A 345 16.16 16.48 -3.34
N ALA A 346 16.04 15.59 -4.33
CA ALA A 346 15.50 15.96 -5.65
C ALA A 346 14.04 16.41 -5.58
N VAL A 347 13.18 15.72 -4.81
CA VAL A 347 11.80 16.16 -4.58
C VAL A 347 11.75 17.48 -3.82
N VAL A 348 12.54 17.63 -2.74
CA VAL A 348 12.62 18.88 -1.96
C VAL A 348 13.10 20.02 -2.84
N LYS A 349 14.03 19.80 -3.77
CA LYS A 349 14.48 20.79 -4.73
C LYS A 349 13.34 21.29 -5.62
N GLN A 350 12.47 20.40 -6.13
CA GLN A 350 11.30 20.82 -6.92
C GLN A 350 10.32 21.62 -6.07
N LEU A 351 10.07 21.18 -4.82
CA LEU A 351 9.21 21.90 -3.91
C LEU A 351 9.75 23.29 -3.58
N LYS A 352 11.05 23.39 -3.28
CA LYS A 352 11.75 24.66 -3.02
C LYS A 352 11.68 25.59 -4.22
N TRP A 353 11.87 25.06 -5.44
CA TRP A 353 11.69 25.86 -6.66
C TRP A 353 10.30 26.47 -6.69
N TYR A 354 9.24 25.67 -6.54
CA TYR A 354 7.86 26.17 -6.58
C TYR A 354 7.58 27.20 -5.47
N CYS A 355 8.00 26.94 -4.24
CA CYS A 355 7.78 27.83 -3.10
C CYS A 355 8.44 29.21 -3.26
N ASN A 356 9.48 29.32 -4.09
CA ASN A 356 10.21 30.56 -4.34
C ASN A 356 9.73 31.32 -5.57
N LEU A 357 8.76 30.78 -6.32
CA LEU A 357 8.18 31.49 -7.45
C LEU A 357 7.40 32.72 -7.00
N SER A 358 7.42 33.75 -7.83
CA SER A 358 6.52 34.91 -7.69
C SER A 358 5.06 34.49 -7.84
N HIS A 359 4.14 35.32 -7.41
CA HIS A 359 2.71 35.06 -7.53
C HIS A 359 2.29 34.86 -9.00
N GLU A 360 2.86 35.62 -9.90
CA GLU A 360 2.56 35.50 -11.34
C GLU A 360 3.07 34.19 -11.93
N GLU A 361 4.27 33.73 -11.53
CA GLU A 361 4.82 32.44 -11.95
C GLU A 361 4.01 31.29 -11.38
N LYS A 362 3.59 31.36 -10.11
CA LYS A 362 2.70 30.37 -9.50
C LYS A 362 1.38 30.25 -10.25
N ASN A 363 0.79 31.36 -10.69
CA ASN A 363 -0.43 31.34 -11.48
C ASN A 363 -0.22 30.63 -12.83
N ARG A 364 0.91 30.85 -13.50
CA ARG A 364 1.26 30.11 -14.74
C ARG A 364 1.39 28.60 -14.50
N VAL A 365 2.02 28.22 -13.38
CA VAL A 365 2.09 26.80 -12.99
C VAL A 365 0.70 26.23 -12.73
N ILE A 366 -0.17 26.94 -12.01
CA ILE A 366 -1.54 26.52 -11.74
C ILE A 366 -2.33 26.32 -13.05
N GLU A 367 -2.21 27.23 -14.00
CA GLU A 367 -2.85 27.10 -15.31
C GLU A 367 -2.34 25.87 -16.08
N ALA A 368 -1.03 25.59 -16.01
CA ALA A 368 -0.44 24.43 -16.68
C ALA A 368 -0.85 23.09 -16.06
N ILE A 369 -1.01 23.00 -14.74
CA ILE A 369 -1.41 21.76 -14.05
C ILE A 369 -2.92 21.49 -14.12
N ALA A 370 -3.76 22.51 -14.26
CA ALA A 370 -5.21 22.37 -14.20
C ALA A 370 -5.79 21.29 -15.16
N PRO A 371 -5.40 21.20 -16.44
CA PRO A 371 -5.90 20.16 -17.33
C PRO A 371 -5.42 18.74 -16.93
N ILE A 372 -4.27 18.62 -16.27
CA ILE A 372 -3.72 17.34 -15.82
C ILE A 372 -4.53 16.81 -14.64
N VAL A 373 -4.78 17.64 -13.62
CA VAL A 373 -5.55 17.21 -12.45
C VAL A 373 -7.00 16.90 -12.81
N GLU A 374 -7.60 17.66 -13.71
CA GLU A 374 -8.95 17.37 -14.22
C GLU A 374 -8.98 16.03 -14.97
N TYR A 375 -8.00 15.81 -15.86
CA TYR A 375 -7.89 14.54 -16.56
C TYR A 375 -7.75 13.35 -15.60
N ASN A 376 -6.88 13.45 -14.59
CA ASN A 376 -6.65 12.39 -13.63
C ASN A 376 -7.90 12.06 -12.81
N PHE A 377 -8.64 13.08 -12.40
CA PHE A 377 -9.92 12.90 -11.71
C PHE A 377 -10.93 12.16 -12.59
N GLN A 378 -11.12 12.58 -13.83
CA GLN A 378 -12.03 11.93 -14.78
C GLN A 378 -11.57 10.51 -15.13
N HIS A 379 -10.26 10.30 -15.24
CA HIS A 379 -9.68 9.00 -15.51
C HIS A 379 -9.92 8.03 -14.35
N PHE A 380 -9.74 8.46 -13.12
CA PHE A 380 -9.95 7.64 -11.91
C PHE A 380 -11.39 7.10 -11.85
N TYR A 381 -12.38 7.96 -12.01
CA TYR A 381 -13.79 7.55 -11.97
C TYR A 381 -14.29 6.92 -13.28
N GLY A 382 -13.56 7.06 -14.35
CA GLY A 382 -13.91 6.52 -15.67
C GLY A 382 -13.15 5.22 -15.99
N LYS A 383 -12.04 5.37 -16.73
CA LYS A 383 -11.33 4.22 -17.32
C LYS A 383 -10.48 3.41 -16.37
N PHE A 384 -9.99 4.00 -15.28
CA PHE A 384 -9.08 3.30 -14.37
C PHE A 384 -9.68 2.00 -13.83
N LYS A 385 -10.96 2.01 -13.45
CA LYS A 385 -11.68 0.83 -12.99
C LYS A 385 -11.69 -0.30 -14.02
N GLU A 386 -11.90 0.03 -15.29
CA GLU A 386 -11.88 -0.97 -16.37
C GLU A 386 -10.47 -1.55 -16.55
N ILE A 387 -9.43 -0.71 -16.48
CA ILE A 387 -8.03 -1.14 -16.65
C ILE A 387 -7.64 -2.15 -15.59
N ILE A 388 -7.84 -1.85 -14.31
CA ILE A 388 -7.47 -2.78 -13.22
C ILE A 388 -8.34 -4.04 -13.19
N THR A 389 -9.59 -3.95 -13.63
CA THR A 389 -10.47 -5.11 -13.77
C THR A 389 -9.99 -6.01 -14.90
N ASP A 390 -9.67 -5.45 -16.07
CA ASP A 390 -9.16 -6.23 -17.20
C ASP A 390 -7.79 -6.86 -16.88
N GLU A 391 -6.93 -6.15 -16.15
CA GLU A 391 -5.67 -6.71 -15.64
C GLU A 391 -5.90 -7.92 -14.74
N LEU A 392 -6.76 -7.80 -13.71
CA LEU A 392 -7.12 -8.91 -12.83
C LEU A 392 -7.63 -10.12 -13.62
N LEU A 393 -8.59 -9.92 -14.54
CA LEU A 393 -9.18 -11.00 -15.31
C LEU A 393 -8.17 -11.68 -16.25
N ASN A 394 -7.28 -10.91 -16.88
CA ASN A 394 -6.24 -11.44 -17.74
C ASN A 394 -5.20 -12.25 -16.94
N ASN A 395 -4.79 -11.73 -15.79
CA ASN A 395 -3.87 -12.43 -14.90
C ASN A 395 -4.49 -13.71 -14.34
N THR A 396 -5.79 -13.69 -14.01
CA THR A 396 -6.52 -14.89 -13.58
C THR A 396 -6.56 -15.95 -14.67
N LYS A 397 -6.86 -15.58 -15.92
CA LYS A 397 -6.85 -16.53 -17.04
C LYS A 397 -5.46 -17.12 -17.27
N THR A 398 -4.43 -16.29 -17.17
CA THR A 398 -3.04 -16.75 -17.28
C THR A 398 -2.70 -17.75 -16.17
N LEU A 399 -3.05 -17.42 -14.93
CA LEU A 399 -2.87 -18.31 -13.78
C LEU A 399 -3.57 -19.67 -14.00
N PHE A 400 -4.84 -19.66 -14.39
CA PHE A 400 -5.59 -20.91 -14.60
C PHE A 400 -4.97 -21.77 -15.68
N LYS A 401 -4.50 -21.16 -16.78
CA LYS A 401 -3.78 -21.87 -17.82
C LYS A 401 -2.48 -22.49 -17.28
N GLU A 402 -1.72 -21.78 -16.47
CA GLU A 402 -0.47 -22.26 -15.86
C GLU A 402 -0.70 -23.38 -14.83
N LEU A 403 -1.84 -23.38 -14.17
CA LEU A 403 -2.26 -24.39 -13.21
C LEU A 403 -2.97 -25.58 -13.90
N GLU A 404 -3.11 -25.56 -15.23
CA GLU A 404 -3.91 -26.54 -15.99
C GLU A 404 -5.33 -26.72 -15.39
N TYR A 405 -5.91 -25.59 -14.96
CA TYR A 405 -7.20 -25.55 -14.33
C TYR A 405 -8.30 -25.23 -15.36
N ASP A 406 -9.41 -26.00 -15.31
CA ASP A 406 -10.60 -25.74 -16.12
C ASP A 406 -11.40 -24.57 -15.53
N ASP A 407 -11.40 -23.44 -16.22
CA ASP A 407 -12.09 -22.22 -15.82
C ASP A 407 -13.47 -22.04 -16.47
N SER A 408 -14.02 -23.13 -17.06
CA SER A 408 -15.33 -23.11 -17.73
C SER A 408 -16.48 -22.66 -16.83
N ASP A 409 -16.32 -22.81 -15.50
CA ASP A 409 -17.30 -22.38 -14.49
C ASP A 409 -17.21 -20.88 -14.17
N VAL A 410 -16.18 -20.16 -14.66
CA VAL A 410 -15.99 -18.74 -14.40
C VAL A 410 -16.69 -17.89 -15.43
N ASN A 411 -17.71 -17.15 -15.01
CA ASN A 411 -18.39 -16.20 -15.90
C ASN A 411 -17.63 -14.84 -15.90
N TYR A 412 -16.57 -14.75 -16.70
CA TYR A 412 -15.75 -13.54 -16.81
C TYR A 412 -16.52 -12.26 -17.17
N THR A 413 -17.60 -12.40 -17.97
CA THR A 413 -18.45 -11.27 -18.33
C THR A 413 -19.23 -10.76 -17.12
N LEU A 414 -19.79 -11.65 -16.32
CA LEU A 414 -20.47 -11.30 -15.08
C LEU A 414 -19.50 -10.69 -14.09
N VAL A 415 -18.33 -11.31 -13.88
CA VAL A 415 -17.27 -10.79 -12.98
C VAL A 415 -16.88 -9.37 -13.39
N LYS A 416 -16.61 -9.14 -14.68
CA LYS A 416 -16.29 -7.79 -15.18
C LYS A 416 -17.43 -6.82 -14.90
N THR A 417 -18.67 -7.19 -15.15
CA THR A 417 -19.82 -6.33 -14.89
C THR A 417 -19.94 -5.98 -13.42
N LEU A 418 -19.80 -6.94 -12.51
CA LEU A 418 -19.89 -6.73 -11.07
C LEU A 418 -18.76 -5.84 -10.53
N LEU A 419 -17.54 -6.00 -11.04
CA LEU A 419 -16.39 -5.17 -10.64
C LEU A 419 -16.46 -3.75 -11.22
N THR A 420 -17.09 -3.57 -12.38
CA THR A 420 -17.16 -2.27 -13.06
C THR A 420 -18.49 -1.52 -12.84
N SER A 421 -19.50 -2.14 -12.25
CA SER A 421 -20.74 -1.46 -11.83
C SER A 421 -20.51 -0.63 -10.56
#